data_ad5589c5ed937c6576542aa7b5e43af8
#
_entry.id   ad5589c5ed937c6576542aa7b5e43af8
#
_cell.length_a   1.000
_cell.length_b   1.000
_cell.length_c   1.000
_cell.angle_alpha   90.00
_cell.angle_beta   90.00
_cell.angle_gamma   90.00
#
_symmetry.space_group_name_H-M   'P 1'
#
loop_
_entity.id
_entity.type
_entity.pdbx_description
1 polymer ?
#
loop_
_entity_poly.entity_id
_entity_poly.type
_entity_poly.pdbx_seq_one_letter_code
_entity_poly.pdbx_strand_id
1 'polypeptide(L)'
;SLPYGYTFIDGKIVVNEAQAVLVRQIFRSYLAGANLQEIADSLNAQEIAKKGRLKWYGASIRYILSNERYIGDSLWQKTYTTDTMPRVMLRNHGEHEMYYVKNTHPAIITENEYNAVQALIKWRGLRRPAQEKSPFDKIMFCGICGLSFRKKVSREKLFWICRSHANDVKSCTVTQILNTEIEQAFLRLYHKLRHQGAPVLAQLLTDLQAARKGKLL
;
A
#
# COMPACT_ATOMS: atom_id res chain seq x y z
N SER A 1 11.26 -2.82 -17.35
CA SER A 1 12.07 -3.95 -16.83
C SER A 1 11.27 -5.25 -16.99
N LEU A 2 11.97 -6.37 -17.27
CA LEU A 2 11.34 -7.69 -17.34
C LEU A 2 10.87 -8.16 -15.95
N PRO A 3 9.74 -8.87 -15.85
CA PRO A 3 9.32 -9.49 -14.61
C PRO A 3 10.27 -10.61 -14.18
N TYR A 4 10.24 -10.96 -12.90
CA TYR A 4 11.00 -12.09 -12.37
C TYR A 4 10.56 -13.40 -13.06
N GLY A 5 11.50 -14.27 -13.42
CA GLY A 5 11.21 -15.47 -14.20
C GLY A 5 11.50 -15.35 -15.70
N TYR A 6 11.82 -14.15 -16.17
CA TYR A 6 12.17 -13.91 -17.57
C TYR A 6 13.52 -13.24 -17.74
N THR A 7 14.18 -13.57 -18.82
CA THR A 7 15.42 -12.91 -19.30
C THR A 7 15.28 -12.51 -20.75
N PHE A 8 16.18 -11.63 -21.22
CA PHE A 8 16.21 -11.16 -22.60
C PHE A 8 17.43 -11.75 -23.28
N ILE A 9 17.24 -12.52 -24.32
CA ILE A 9 18.32 -13.18 -25.10
C ILE A 9 18.02 -12.93 -26.59
N ASP A 10 18.97 -12.41 -27.32
CA ASP A 10 18.91 -12.16 -28.77
C ASP A 10 17.63 -11.43 -29.23
N GLY A 11 17.26 -10.39 -28.48
CA GLY A 11 16.06 -9.60 -28.83
C GLY A 11 14.73 -10.24 -28.45
N LYS A 12 14.72 -11.41 -27.81
CA LYS A 12 13.50 -12.14 -27.41
C LYS A 12 13.40 -12.34 -25.91
N ILE A 13 12.16 -12.34 -25.42
CA ILE A 13 11.88 -12.69 -24.02
C ILE A 13 11.82 -14.21 -23.91
N VAL A 14 12.69 -14.77 -23.06
CA VAL A 14 12.76 -16.21 -22.78
C VAL A 14 12.56 -16.49 -21.31
N VAL A 15 12.05 -17.69 -20.97
CA VAL A 15 11.86 -18.13 -19.60
C VAL A 15 13.22 -18.43 -18.96
N ASN A 16 13.46 -17.88 -17.78
CA ASN A 16 14.54 -18.31 -16.90
C ASN A 16 14.02 -19.42 -15.99
N GLU A 17 14.33 -20.69 -16.31
CA GLU A 17 13.74 -21.83 -15.61
C GLU A 17 14.05 -21.84 -14.11
N ALA A 18 15.24 -21.45 -13.68
CA ALA A 18 15.58 -21.36 -12.26
C ALA A 18 14.66 -20.41 -11.49
N GLN A 19 14.27 -19.30 -12.11
CA GLN A 19 13.33 -18.35 -11.53
C GLN A 19 11.86 -18.74 -11.77
N ALA A 20 11.55 -19.39 -12.88
CA ALA A 20 10.21 -19.83 -13.22
C ALA A 20 9.66 -20.86 -12.25
N VAL A 21 10.53 -21.77 -11.74
CA VAL A 21 10.16 -22.71 -10.67
C VAL A 21 9.58 -21.98 -9.46
N LEU A 22 10.21 -20.89 -9.05
CA LEU A 22 9.75 -20.09 -7.92
C LEU A 22 8.42 -19.37 -8.21
N VAL A 23 8.24 -18.86 -9.44
CA VAL A 23 6.97 -18.25 -9.86
C VAL A 23 5.85 -19.29 -9.77
N ARG A 24 6.05 -20.49 -10.31
CA ARG A 24 5.08 -21.60 -10.20
C ARG A 24 4.80 -21.97 -8.75
N GLN A 25 5.81 -22.01 -7.90
CA GLN A 25 5.65 -22.26 -6.45
C GLN A 25 4.80 -21.20 -5.78
N ILE A 26 5.01 -19.91 -6.07
CA ILE A 26 4.22 -18.79 -5.53
C ILE A 26 2.73 -18.95 -5.90
N PHE A 27 2.43 -19.23 -7.17
CA PHE A 27 1.06 -19.45 -7.63
C PHE A 27 0.40 -20.65 -6.93
N ARG A 28 1.08 -21.79 -6.86
CA ARG A 28 0.59 -23.01 -6.19
C ARG A 28 0.35 -22.80 -4.70
N SER A 29 1.29 -22.15 -3.99
CA SER A 29 1.15 -21.86 -2.57
C SER A 29 -0.06 -20.96 -2.29
N TYR A 30 -0.29 -19.96 -3.16
CA TYR A 30 -1.45 -19.08 -3.01
C TYR A 30 -2.77 -19.81 -3.26
N LEU A 31 -2.84 -20.69 -4.26
CA LEU A 31 -3.99 -21.55 -4.54
C LEU A 31 -4.23 -22.57 -3.42
N ALA A 32 -3.16 -23.08 -2.79
CA ALA A 32 -3.25 -23.96 -1.61
C ALA A 32 -3.73 -23.25 -0.34
N GLY A 33 -3.96 -21.94 -0.38
CA GLY A 33 -4.54 -21.19 0.73
C GLY A 33 -3.60 -20.24 1.46
N ALA A 34 -2.29 -20.32 1.24
CA ALA A 34 -1.32 -19.44 1.90
C ALA A 34 -1.63 -17.96 1.65
N ASN A 35 -1.35 -17.11 2.64
CA ASN A 35 -1.47 -15.67 2.47
C ASN A 35 -0.18 -15.07 1.87
N LEU A 36 -0.26 -13.80 1.42
CA LEU A 36 0.86 -13.13 0.74
C LEU A 36 2.11 -13.01 1.60
N GLN A 37 1.95 -12.84 2.92
CA GLN A 37 3.07 -12.68 3.84
C GLN A 37 3.71 -14.03 4.15
N GLU A 38 2.93 -15.08 4.37
CA GLU A 38 3.42 -16.45 4.57
C GLU A 38 4.28 -16.93 3.40
N ILE A 39 3.84 -16.63 2.16
CA ILE A 39 4.63 -16.97 0.95
C ILE A 39 5.94 -16.20 0.96
N ALA A 40 5.90 -14.88 1.26
CA ALA A 40 7.11 -14.06 1.31
C ALA A 40 8.09 -14.55 2.40
N ASP A 41 7.59 -14.89 3.58
CA ASP A 41 8.40 -15.38 4.71
C ASP A 41 9.03 -16.74 4.41
N SER A 42 8.29 -17.64 3.75
CA SER A 42 8.81 -18.93 3.29
C SER A 42 9.97 -18.78 2.29
N LEU A 43 9.85 -17.84 1.33
CA LEU A 43 10.92 -17.56 0.36
C LEU A 43 12.13 -16.91 1.03
N ASN A 44 11.91 -16.04 2.02
CA ASN A 44 12.99 -15.41 2.79
C ASN A 44 13.73 -16.44 3.68
N ALA A 45 13.01 -17.41 4.26
CA ALA A 45 13.60 -18.49 5.05
C ALA A 45 14.47 -19.43 4.21
N GLN A 46 14.20 -19.55 2.92
CA GLN A 46 15.00 -20.32 1.97
C GLN A 46 16.18 -19.51 1.39
N GLU A 47 16.41 -18.29 1.89
CA GLU A 47 17.45 -17.35 1.42
C GLU A 47 17.43 -17.08 -0.10
N ILE A 48 16.27 -17.24 -0.72
CA ILE A 48 16.10 -17.05 -2.15
C ILE A 48 16.10 -15.54 -2.45
N ALA A 49 17.20 -15.07 -3.01
CA ALA A 49 17.35 -13.68 -3.39
C ALA A 49 16.41 -13.30 -4.55
N LYS A 50 15.69 -12.20 -4.39
CA LYS A 50 14.93 -11.57 -5.48
C LYS A 50 15.86 -10.62 -6.22
N LYS A 51 16.07 -10.82 -7.54
CA LYS A 51 16.73 -9.92 -8.52
C LYS A 51 17.21 -8.57 -7.92
N GLY A 52 18.39 -8.54 -7.31
CA GLY A 52 19.00 -7.36 -6.70
C GLY A 52 18.39 -6.87 -5.36
N ARG A 53 17.45 -7.60 -4.75
CA ARG A 53 16.89 -7.30 -3.42
C ARG A 53 16.98 -8.52 -2.51
N LEU A 54 17.41 -8.27 -1.28
CA LEU A 54 17.64 -9.34 -0.29
C LEU A 54 16.35 -9.93 0.31
N LYS A 55 15.18 -9.29 0.16
CA LYS A 55 13.94 -9.73 0.83
C LYS A 55 12.71 -9.72 -0.07
N TRP A 56 11.86 -10.70 0.15
CA TRP A 56 10.50 -10.78 -0.37
C TRP A 56 9.52 -10.12 0.61
N TYR A 57 8.50 -9.48 0.07
CA TYR A 57 7.41 -8.85 0.82
C TYR A 57 6.07 -9.25 0.21
N GLY A 58 5.01 -9.28 0.99
CA GLY A 58 3.66 -9.59 0.51
C GLY A 58 3.23 -8.74 -0.70
N ALA A 59 3.65 -7.47 -0.77
CA ALA A 59 3.42 -6.62 -1.94
C ALA A 59 4.11 -7.14 -3.21
N SER A 60 5.31 -7.71 -3.09
CA SER A 60 6.04 -8.32 -4.21
C SER A 60 5.34 -9.57 -4.72
N ILE A 61 4.84 -10.41 -3.80
CA ILE A 61 4.07 -11.60 -4.13
C ILE A 61 2.77 -11.20 -4.84
N ARG A 62 2.06 -10.19 -4.32
CA ARG A 62 0.86 -9.67 -4.97
C ARG A 62 1.11 -9.17 -6.38
N TYR A 63 2.23 -8.46 -6.61
CA TYR A 63 2.63 -8.01 -7.94
C TYR A 63 2.82 -9.18 -8.91
N ILE A 64 3.51 -10.25 -8.48
CA ILE A 64 3.70 -11.47 -9.28
C ILE A 64 2.35 -12.11 -9.61
N LEU A 65 1.51 -12.36 -8.61
CA LEU A 65 0.21 -13.01 -8.78
C LEU A 65 -0.77 -12.22 -9.67
N SER A 66 -0.59 -10.90 -9.81
CA SER A 66 -1.49 -10.04 -10.59
C SER A 66 -0.95 -9.65 -11.96
N ASN A 67 0.22 -10.18 -12.37
CA ASN A 67 0.87 -9.79 -13.60
C ASN A 67 0.53 -10.74 -14.74
N GLU A 68 -0.20 -10.27 -15.74
CA GLU A 68 -0.62 -11.02 -16.93
C GLU A 68 0.55 -11.55 -17.77
N ARG A 69 1.74 -11.01 -17.61
CA ARG A 69 2.92 -11.49 -18.32
C ARG A 69 3.28 -12.94 -18.02
N TYR A 70 2.85 -13.47 -16.89
CA TYR A 70 3.13 -14.87 -16.55
C TYR A 70 2.31 -15.89 -17.36
N ILE A 71 1.24 -15.46 -18.02
CA ILE A 71 0.50 -16.27 -19.01
C ILE A 71 0.93 -15.99 -20.45
N GLY A 72 2.00 -15.22 -20.64
CA GLY A 72 2.52 -14.90 -21.97
C GLY A 72 1.91 -13.66 -22.62
N ASP A 73 1.01 -12.96 -21.94
CA ASP A 73 0.29 -11.82 -22.46
C ASP A 73 0.96 -10.49 -22.03
N SER A 74 0.62 -9.39 -22.70
CA SER A 74 1.12 -8.07 -22.36
C SER A 74 0.03 -7.02 -22.41
N LEU A 75 -0.11 -6.27 -21.32
CA LEU A 75 -0.95 -5.08 -21.26
C LEU A 75 -0.05 -3.83 -21.37
N TRP A 76 -0.29 -3.06 -22.43
CA TRP A 76 0.44 -1.84 -22.75
C TRP A 76 -0.31 -0.60 -22.26
N GLN A 77 0.41 0.54 -22.12
CA GLN A 77 -0.12 1.80 -21.63
C GLN A 77 -0.71 1.75 -20.21
N LYS A 78 -0.11 0.94 -19.33
CA LYS A 78 -0.46 0.92 -17.88
C LYS A 78 -0.16 2.24 -17.16
N THR A 79 0.71 3.06 -17.73
CA THR A 79 1.09 4.38 -17.20
C THR A 79 1.18 5.39 -18.33
N TYR A 80 0.94 6.65 -18.03
CA TYR A 80 1.13 7.78 -18.94
C TYR A 80 1.83 8.93 -18.20
N THR A 81 2.46 9.82 -18.95
CA THR A 81 3.08 11.02 -18.41
C THR A 81 2.16 12.21 -18.66
N THR A 82 1.94 13.05 -17.65
CA THR A 82 1.09 14.25 -17.78
C THR A 82 1.71 15.26 -18.76
N ASP A 83 0.88 15.96 -19.51
CA ASP A 83 1.29 17.05 -20.40
C ASP A 83 1.58 18.36 -19.65
N THR A 84 1.23 18.43 -18.36
CA THR A 84 1.46 19.59 -17.49
C THR A 84 2.85 19.58 -16.86
N MET A 85 3.40 20.77 -16.58
CA MET A 85 4.67 20.89 -15.84
C MET A 85 4.39 21.04 -14.33
N PRO A 86 5.10 20.30 -13.44
CA PRO A 86 6.09 19.29 -13.72
C PRO A 86 5.47 18.00 -14.31
N ARG A 87 6.15 17.36 -15.28
CA ARG A 87 5.70 16.11 -15.86
C ARG A 87 5.75 14.99 -14.81
N VAL A 88 4.62 14.34 -14.58
CA VAL A 88 4.47 13.25 -13.61
C VAL A 88 3.99 12.00 -14.34
N MET A 89 4.63 10.84 -14.04
CA MET A 89 4.15 9.56 -14.51
C MET A 89 3.00 9.09 -13.62
N LEU A 90 1.82 8.92 -14.20
CA LEU A 90 0.62 8.44 -13.53
C LEU A 90 0.23 7.05 -14.01
N ARG A 91 -0.45 6.30 -13.16
CA ARG A 91 -1.06 5.03 -13.54
C ARG A 91 -2.30 5.31 -14.38
N ASN A 92 -2.42 4.61 -15.52
CA ASN A 92 -3.61 4.69 -16.35
C ASN A 92 -4.74 3.87 -15.71
N HIS A 93 -5.86 4.51 -15.41
CA HIS A 93 -7.08 3.90 -14.87
C HIS A 93 -8.22 3.89 -15.89
N GLY A 94 -7.92 4.15 -17.16
CA GLY A 94 -8.86 4.26 -18.26
C GLY A 94 -8.90 5.64 -18.92
N GLU A 95 -8.02 6.57 -18.49
CA GLU A 95 -7.87 7.91 -19.09
C GLU A 95 -7.31 7.84 -20.52
N HIS A 96 -6.48 6.83 -20.79
CA HIS A 96 -5.91 6.54 -22.11
C HIS A 96 -6.20 5.09 -22.49
N GLU A 97 -6.28 4.81 -23.79
CA GLU A 97 -6.47 3.45 -24.28
C GLU A 97 -5.35 2.51 -23.82
N MET A 98 -5.73 1.34 -23.35
CA MET A 98 -4.81 0.25 -23.00
C MET A 98 -4.94 -0.88 -24.01
N TYR A 99 -3.80 -1.41 -24.47
CA TYR A 99 -3.77 -2.48 -25.47
C TYR A 99 -3.36 -3.79 -24.82
N TYR A 100 -4.27 -4.77 -24.88
CA TYR A 100 -4.00 -6.12 -24.41
C TYR A 100 -3.64 -7.01 -25.59
N VAL A 101 -2.42 -7.55 -25.58
CA VAL A 101 -1.89 -8.41 -26.65
C VAL A 101 -1.60 -9.78 -26.06
N LYS A 102 -2.20 -10.82 -26.64
CA LYS A 102 -2.01 -12.21 -26.23
C LYS A 102 -0.76 -12.83 -26.87
N ASN A 103 -0.17 -13.82 -26.16
CA ASN A 103 0.91 -14.66 -26.66
C ASN A 103 2.14 -13.88 -27.16
N THR A 104 2.53 -12.82 -26.44
CA THR A 104 3.69 -12.00 -26.81
C THR A 104 5.03 -12.67 -26.45
N HIS A 105 5.02 -13.66 -25.55
CA HIS A 105 6.18 -14.39 -25.08
C HIS A 105 5.79 -15.72 -24.43
N PRO A 106 6.73 -16.64 -24.16
CA PRO A 106 6.40 -17.92 -23.53
C PRO A 106 5.79 -17.76 -22.13
N ALA A 107 4.71 -18.49 -21.85
CA ALA A 107 4.04 -18.50 -20.58
C ALA A 107 4.81 -19.33 -19.52
N ILE A 108 4.81 -18.90 -18.25
CA ILE A 108 5.31 -19.67 -17.11
C ILE A 108 4.17 -20.38 -16.39
N ILE A 109 2.99 -19.76 -16.38
CA ILE A 109 1.76 -20.22 -15.70
C ILE A 109 0.67 -20.42 -16.75
N THR A 110 -0.21 -21.38 -16.54
CA THR A 110 -1.37 -21.58 -17.40
C THR A 110 -2.42 -20.50 -17.17
N GLU A 111 -3.22 -20.19 -18.20
CA GLU A 111 -4.32 -19.22 -18.09
C GLU A 111 -5.33 -19.64 -17.01
N ASN A 112 -5.60 -20.95 -16.85
CA ASN A 112 -6.50 -21.47 -15.82
C ASN A 112 -5.98 -21.20 -14.40
N GLU A 113 -4.70 -21.47 -14.12
CA GLU A 113 -4.09 -21.18 -12.81
C GLU A 113 -4.12 -19.68 -12.51
N TYR A 114 -3.81 -18.84 -13.49
CA TYR A 114 -3.86 -17.39 -13.35
C TYR A 114 -5.28 -16.91 -13.02
N ASN A 115 -6.29 -17.35 -13.78
CA ASN A 115 -7.69 -16.97 -13.59
C ASN A 115 -8.20 -17.43 -12.22
N ALA A 116 -7.84 -18.63 -11.77
CA ALA A 116 -8.16 -19.11 -10.42
C ALA A 116 -7.57 -18.22 -9.34
N VAL A 117 -6.32 -17.79 -9.49
CA VAL A 117 -5.66 -16.85 -8.58
C VAL A 117 -6.37 -15.49 -8.59
N GLN A 118 -6.74 -14.93 -9.77
CA GLN A 118 -7.47 -13.66 -9.85
C GLN A 118 -8.83 -13.74 -9.14
N ALA A 119 -9.57 -14.84 -9.34
CA ALA A 119 -10.83 -15.08 -8.66
C ALA A 119 -10.65 -15.11 -7.14
N LEU A 120 -9.61 -15.80 -6.67
CA LEU A 120 -9.28 -15.90 -5.24
C LEU A 120 -8.85 -14.55 -4.64
N ILE A 121 -8.06 -13.74 -5.37
CA ILE A 121 -7.68 -12.37 -4.97
C ILE A 121 -8.92 -11.50 -4.82
N LYS A 122 -9.83 -11.54 -5.79
CA LYS A 122 -11.10 -10.79 -5.77
C LYS A 122 -11.95 -11.22 -4.59
N TRP A 123 -12.14 -12.52 -4.39
CA TRP A 123 -12.94 -13.06 -3.28
C TRP A 123 -12.37 -12.68 -1.92
N ARG A 124 -11.04 -12.81 -1.70
CA ARG A 124 -10.37 -12.38 -0.47
C ARG A 124 -10.46 -10.87 -0.27
N GLY A 125 -10.45 -10.08 -1.34
CA GLY A 125 -10.65 -8.63 -1.32
C GLY A 125 -12.05 -8.23 -0.85
N LEU A 126 -13.07 -8.93 -1.32
CA LEU A 126 -14.48 -8.69 -0.94
C LEU A 126 -14.76 -9.03 0.54
N ARG A 127 -13.99 -9.92 1.14
CA ARG A 127 -14.12 -10.29 2.57
C ARG A 127 -13.51 -9.28 3.54
N ARG A 128 -12.74 -8.32 3.06
CA ARG A 128 -12.30 -7.20 3.90
C ARG A 128 -13.45 -6.20 3.97
N PRO A 129 -14.11 -6.04 5.13
CA PRO A 129 -15.10 -4.98 5.27
C PRO A 129 -14.42 -3.66 4.90
N ALA A 130 -15.09 -2.85 4.08
CA ALA A 130 -14.64 -1.50 3.83
C ALA A 130 -14.51 -0.82 5.20
N GLN A 131 -13.30 -0.44 5.57
CA GLN A 131 -13.12 0.32 6.80
C GLN A 131 -13.90 1.63 6.64
N GLU A 132 -14.91 1.83 7.47
CA GLU A 132 -15.66 3.08 7.49
C GLU A 132 -14.68 4.25 7.61
N LYS A 133 -14.83 5.22 6.72
CA LYS A 133 -14.02 6.43 6.76
C LYS A 133 -14.41 7.22 8.02
N SER A 134 -13.46 7.46 8.88
CA SER A 134 -13.64 8.38 9.99
C SER A 134 -13.25 9.79 9.56
N PRO A 135 -13.95 10.82 10.07
CA PRO A 135 -13.55 12.22 9.82
C PRO A 135 -12.12 12.51 10.29
N PHE A 136 -11.58 11.70 11.19
CA PHE A 136 -10.22 11.85 11.73
C PHE A 136 -9.14 11.14 10.90
N ASP A 137 -9.51 10.42 9.82
CA ASP A 137 -8.54 9.73 8.97
C ASP A 137 -7.56 10.72 8.32
N LYS A 138 -6.26 10.46 8.48
CA LYS A 138 -5.15 11.23 7.90
C LYS A 138 -4.97 12.66 8.41
N ILE A 139 -5.81 13.13 9.32
CA ILE A 139 -5.71 14.50 9.89
C ILE A 139 -5.13 14.53 11.29
N MET A 140 -5.03 13.38 11.96
CA MET A 140 -4.43 13.29 13.29
C MET A 140 -2.94 12.96 13.22
N PHE A 141 -2.14 13.74 13.94
CA PHE A 141 -0.70 13.56 14.03
C PHE A 141 -0.27 13.45 15.51
N CYS A 142 0.75 12.65 15.75
CA CYS A 142 1.30 12.46 17.08
C CYS A 142 2.06 13.72 17.53
N GLY A 143 1.71 14.31 18.67
CA GLY A 143 2.39 15.48 19.22
C GLY A 143 3.83 15.21 19.68
N ILE A 144 4.24 13.93 19.85
CA ILE A 144 5.60 13.57 20.25
C ILE A 144 6.50 13.32 19.04
N CYS A 145 6.08 12.47 18.08
CA CYS A 145 6.93 12.06 16.96
C CYS A 145 6.50 12.63 15.58
N GLY A 146 5.41 13.39 15.51
CA GLY A 146 4.91 14.01 14.28
C GLY A 146 4.27 13.05 13.27
N LEU A 147 4.33 11.72 13.47
CA LEU A 147 3.74 10.76 12.55
C LEU A 147 2.22 10.65 12.72
N SER A 148 1.53 10.30 11.63
CA SER A 148 0.08 10.13 11.64
C SER A 148 -0.38 8.94 12.49
N PHE A 149 -1.61 9.03 13.00
CA PHE A 149 -2.29 7.90 13.63
C PHE A 149 -2.89 6.98 12.58
N ARG A 150 -3.05 5.70 12.94
CA ARG A 150 -3.80 4.69 12.19
C ARG A 150 -4.86 4.03 13.06
N LYS A 151 -5.95 3.61 12.44
CA LYS A 151 -7.01 2.84 13.11
C LYS A 151 -6.53 1.44 13.50
N LYS A 152 -6.96 0.99 14.66
CA LYS A 152 -6.80 -0.37 15.16
C LYS A 152 -8.11 -0.80 15.81
N VAL A 153 -8.71 -1.86 15.30
CA VAL A 153 -9.88 -2.49 15.96
C VAL A 153 -9.39 -3.60 16.89
N SER A 154 -9.79 -3.56 18.14
CA SER A 154 -9.49 -4.58 19.13
C SER A 154 -10.69 -4.76 20.06
N ARG A 155 -11.14 -6.01 20.24
CA ARG A 155 -12.31 -6.34 21.08
C ARG A 155 -13.53 -5.46 20.75
N GLU A 156 -13.86 -5.37 19.45
CA GLU A 156 -14.98 -4.57 18.90
C GLU A 156 -14.90 -3.05 19.13
N LYS A 157 -13.81 -2.57 19.72
CA LYS A 157 -13.56 -1.15 19.95
C LYS A 157 -12.56 -0.59 18.95
N LEU A 158 -12.84 0.62 18.48
CA LEU A 158 -11.95 1.36 17.58
C LEU A 158 -10.94 2.18 18.40
N PHE A 159 -9.67 1.94 18.16
CA PHE A 159 -8.56 2.70 18.73
C PHE A 159 -7.76 3.40 17.62
N TRP A 160 -7.09 4.44 18.01
CA TRP A 160 -6.09 5.13 17.21
C TRP A 160 -4.71 4.90 17.82
N ILE A 161 -3.79 4.42 17.02
CA ILE A 161 -2.42 4.13 17.45
C ILE A 161 -1.45 4.94 16.60
N CYS A 162 -0.45 5.57 17.25
CA CYS A 162 0.63 6.24 16.54
C CYS A 162 1.37 5.26 15.63
N ARG A 163 1.63 5.65 14.39
CA ARG A 163 2.29 4.79 13.40
C ARG A 163 3.70 4.38 13.83
N SER A 164 4.45 5.28 14.50
CA SER A 164 5.76 4.98 15.06
C SER A 164 5.66 3.90 16.14
N HIS A 165 4.82 4.11 17.16
CA HIS A 165 4.59 3.15 18.25
C HIS A 165 4.09 1.78 17.74
N ALA A 166 3.26 1.78 16.68
CA ALA A 166 2.74 0.55 16.10
C ALA A 166 3.78 -0.28 15.33
N ASN A 167 4.84 0.35 14.87
CA ASN A 167 5.97 -0.31 14.20
C ASN A 167 7.01 -0.78 15.20
N ASP A 168 7.31 0.05 16.20
CA ASP A 168 8.22 -0.24 17.32
C ASP A 168 7.74 0.52 18.56
N VAL A 169 7.40 -0.25 19.60
CA VAL A 169 6.88 0.28 20.89
C VAL A 169 7.84 1.27 21.54
N LYS A 170 9.15 1.10 21.32
CA LYS A 170 10.19 1.97 21.90
C LYS A 170 10.33 3.30 21.15
N SER A 171 9.87 3.39 19.91
CA SER A 171 10.06 4.58 19.06
C SER A 171 9.11 5.74 19.37
N CYS A 172 8.05 5.52 20.14
CA CYS A 172 7.14 6.56 20.60
C CYS A 172 6.38 6.11 21.85
N THR A 173 6.28 7.00 22.82
CA THR A 173 5.62 6.73 24.12
C THR A 173 4.09 6.86 24.07
N VAL A 174 3.51 7.41 22.99
CA VAL A 174 2.06 7.55 22.84
C VAL A 174 1.43 6.18 22.60
N THR A 175 0.64 5.75 23.57
CA THR A 175 -0.14 4.52 23.52
C THR A 175 -1.37 4.68 22.62
N GLN A 176 -2.19 3.64 22.52
CA GLN A 176 -3.45 3.71 21.79
C GLN A 176 -4.47 4.61 22.50
N ILE A 177 -5.26 5.36 21.72
CA ILE A 177 -6.32 6.25 22.18
C ILE A 177 -7.64 5.70 21.70
N LEU A 178 -8.68 5.66 22.55
CA LEU A 178 -10.00 5.18 22.16
C LEU A 178 -10.70 6.22 21.27
N ASN A 179 -11.39 5.77 20.21
CA ASN A 179 -12.08 6.66 19.27
C ASN A 179 -13.07 7.61 19.95
N THR A 180 -13.82 7.12 20.93
CA THR A 180 -14.76 7.95 21.70
C THR A 180 -14.11 9.07 22.50
N GLU A 181 -12.86 8.89 22.97
CA GLU A 181 -12.12 9.94 23.65
C GLU A 181 -11.75 11.08 22.68
N ILE A 182 -11.39 10.72 21.45
CA ILE A 182 -11.08 11.69 20.40
C ILE A 182 -12.33 12.46 19.99
N GLU A 183 -13.45 11.78 19.80
CA GLU A 183 -14.74 12.40 19.49
C GLU A 183 -15.17 13.39 20.57
N GLN A 184 -15.06 12.99 21.83
CA GLN A 184 -15.37 13.87 22.97
C GLN A 184 -14.42 15.08 23.07
N ALA A 185 -13.14 14.88 22.80
CA ALA A 185 -12.15 15.97 22.77
C ALA A 185 -12.47 16.96 21.63
N PHE A 186 -12.83 16.45 20.46
CA PHE A 186 -13.22 17.28 19.32
C PHE A 186 -14.50 18.06 19.61
N LEU A 187 -15.54 17.44 20.19
CA LEU A 187 -16.77 18.12 20.57
C LEU A 187 -16.52 19.22 21.60
N ARG A 188 -15.69 18.97 22.61
CA ARG A 188 -15.29 19.98 23.59
C ARG A 188 -14.60 21.17 22.94
N LEU A 189 -13.67 20.92 22.00
CA LEU A 189 -13.01 21.95 21.24
C LEU A 189 -13.99 22.76 20.38
N TYR A 190 -14.91 22.05 19.68
CA TYR A 190 -15.94 22.67 18.85
C TYR A 190 -16.85 23.60 19.69
N HIS A 191 -17.35 23.13 20.84
CA HIS A 191 -18.16 23.96 21.74
C HIS A 191 -17.40 25.16 22.27
N LYS A 192 -16.13 24.98 22.65
CA LYS A 192 -15.28 26.09 23.09
C LYS A 192 -15.10 27.13 22.00
N LEU A 193 -14.84 26.72 20.76
CA LEU A 193 -14.71 27.63 19.61
C LEU A 193 -16.02 28.33 19.29
N ARG A 194 -17.15 27.64 19.38
CA ARG A 194 -18.48 28.21 19.12
C ARG A 194 -18.88 29.28 20.14
N HIS A 195 -18.59 29.06 21.43
CA HIS A 195 -19.03 29.94 22.50
C HIS A 195 -17.96 30.98 22.90
N GLN A 196 -16.69 30.68 22.69
CA GLN A 196 -15.56 31.55 23.06
C GLN A 196 -14.56 31.68 21.90
N GLY A 197 -15.02 31.66 20.65
CA GLY A 197 -14.15 31.58 19.48
C GLY A 197 -13.28 32.81 19.26
N ALA A 198 -13.79 34.00 19.53
CA ALA A 198 -13.03 35.23 19.26
C ALA A 198 -11.68 35.32 20.01
N PRO A 199 -11.59 35.10 21.32
CA PRO A 199 -10.31 35.12 22.02
C PRO A 199 -9.38 33.95 21.61
N VAL A 200 -9.94 32.76 21.35
CA VAL A 200 -9.16 31.60 20.91
C VAL A 200 -8.56 31.81 19.52
N LEU A 201 -9.34 32.38 18.58
CA LEU A 201 -8.87 32.71 17.24
C LEU A 201 -7.84 33.86 17.26
N ALA A 202 -8.03 34.87 18.12
CA ALA A 202 -7.06 35.95 18.29
C ALA A 202 -5.71 35.39 18.78
N GLN A 203 -5.72 34.50 19.79
CA GLN A 203 -4.49 33.85 20.27
C GLN A 203 -3.83 33.01 19.17
N LEU A 204 -4.60 32.20 18.44
CA LEU A 204 -4.08 31.40 17.34
C LEU A 204 -3.45 32.25 16.23
N LEU A 205 -4.07 33.37 15.87
CA LEU A 205 -3.51 34.31 14.90
C LEU A 205 -2.19 34.92 15.38
N THR A 206 -2.11 35.27 16.65
CA THR A 206 -0.88 35.79 17.27
C THR A 206 0.25 34.75 17.21
N ASP A 207 -0.05 33.50 17.57
CA ASP A 207 0.92 32.39 17.56
C ASP A 207 1.39 32.05 16.13
N LEU A 208 0.48 32.08 15.15
CA LEU A 208 0.83 31.87 13.73
C LEU A 208 1.70 33.01 13.18
N GLN A 209 1.42 34.26 13.56
CA GLN A 209 2.24 35.40 13.16
C GLN A 209 3.65 35.33 13.77
N ALA A 210 3.76 34.91 15.05
CA ALA A 210 5.03 34.71 15.71
C ALA A 210 5.85 33.57 15.04
N ALA A 211 5.21 32.44 14.73
CA ALA A 211 5.83 31.33 14.03
C ALA A 211 6.30 31.69 12.62
N ARG A 212 5.56 32.54 11.92
CA ARG A 212 5.95 33.06 10.59
C ARG A 212 7.17 33.97 10.67
N LYS A 213 7.26 34.84 11.70
CA LYS A 213 8.42 35.72 11.92
C LYS A 213 9.67 34.95 12.30
N GLY A 214 9.55 33.84 13.07
CA GLY A 214 10.66 32.98 13.46
C GLY A 214 11.23 32.09 12.34
N LYS A 215 10.56 31.98 11.20
CA LYS A 215 11.05 31.27 10.00
C LYS A 215 11.79 32.17 9.00
N LEU A 216 11.90 33.47 9.27
CA LEU A 216 12.56 34.46 8.42
C LEU A 216 13.94 34.90 8.98
N LEU A 217 14.45 34.22 10.01
CA LEU A 217 15.81 34.26 10.54
C LEU A 217 16.47 32.89 10.33
#